data_967cf81c8c53d9eb44ea2e1cf81ecef0
#
_entry.id   967cf81c8c53d9eb44ea2e1cf81ecef0
#
_cell.length_a   1.000
_cell.length_b   1.000
_cell.length_c   1.000
_cell.angle_alpha   90.00
_cell.angle_beta   90.00
_cell.angle_gamma   90.00
#
_symmetry.space_group_name_H-M   'P 1'
#
loop_
_entity.id
_entity.type
_entity.pdbx_description
1 polymer ?
#
loop_
_entity_poly.entity_id
_entity_poly.type
_entity_poly.pdbx_seq_one_letter_code
_entity_poly.pdbx_strand_id
1 'polypeptide(L)'
;MAKYNKIWAILLLFIAVNTYAQQPKTRILFVLDGSGSMYAKMGTDNRITVAKRLLTRMVDSLRYQEDLELALRVYGHQSQKTERNCKDTKLEVAFGPNNHSAIKDKITNLRPKGTTLIAYSLQEAAYDFPRTPGVRNIIILITDGIEECDGDPCAVSMALQKQGVVLRPFVIGLGLSADFRTQFECVGRYFEAETESDFENVLNVVISQAINNTTAQVNLLDSYGRPTETDVDMTFTDSKTGRILDDIYHTLNYRGLPDTLFLDPSYAYDIKVHTIPPVYKKNVQLIAGKHNTIAIDAAQGNLNLKIDGVTNYSNLQALIIDRKTNEIINVQDFNDEQRYIVNDYKVELLTLPRITQDIVSVQQNKITTLQVQQPGKLNIVTRTKYEIGIYRLHKGETELVKSLNLNANQNITVLQPGNYKLIYRATAVKESMTTKTQDFTIK
;
A
#
# COMPACT_ATOMS: atom_id res chain seq x y z
N MET A 1 53.12 -42.42 -37.47
CA MET A 1 51.78 -42.02 -37.92
C MET A 1 51.10 -41.22 -36.79
N ALA A 2 51.15 -39.88 -36.89
CA ALA A 2 50.62 -38.99 -35.90
C ALA A 2 49.22 -38.54 -36.35
N LYS A 3 48.19 -38.77 -35.51
CA LYS A 3 46.82 -38.27 -35.73
C LYS A 3 46.72 -36.89 -35.11
N TYR A 4 46.50 -35.88 -35.95
CA TYR A 4 46.17 -34.51 -35.52
C TYR A 4 44.67 -34.45 -35.16
N ASN A 5 44.36 -34.21 -33.89
CA ASN A 5 43.05 -33.79 -33.43
C ASN A 5 42.89 -32.28 -33.60
N LYS A 6 42.06 -31.85 -34.51
CA LYS A 6 41.62 -30.45 -34.66
C LYS A 6 40.60 -30.11 -33.58
N ILE A 7 40.99 -29.35 -32.57
CA ILE A 7 40.12 -28.72 -31.61
C ILE A 7 39.56 -27.44 -32.26
N TRP A 8 38.27 -27.45 -32.58
CA TRP A 8 37.54 -26.24 -32.98
C TRP A 8 37.22 -25.44 -31.73
N ALA A 9 37.90 -24.33 -31.51
CA ALA A 9 37.56 -23.33 -30.53
C ALA A 9 36.39 -22.46 -31.10
N ILE A 10 35.18 -22.70 -30.65
CA ILE A 10 34.04 -21.83 -30.94
C ILE A 10 34.17 -20.60 -30.01
N LEU A 11 34.60 -19.49 -30.59
CA LEU A 11 34.67 -18.19 -29.96
C LEU A 11 33.25 -17.64 -29.93
N LEU A 12 32.51 -17.86 -28.81
CA LEU A 12 31.24 -17.21 -28.53
C LEU A 12 31.47 -15.74 -28.24
N LEU A 13 31.28 -14.90 -29.25
CA LEU A 13 31.28 -13.45 -29.14
C LEU A 13 29.98 -13.05 -28.36
N PHE A 14 30.10 -12.86 -27.05
CA PHE A 14 29.04 -12.21 -26.26
C PHE A 14 28.95 -10.74 -26.69
N ILE A 15 28.07 -10.45 -27.61
CA ILE A 15 27.61 -9.07 -27.86
C ILE A 15 26.77 -8.70 -26.63
N ALA A 16 27.36 -7.99 -25.70
CA ALA A 16 26.64 -7.31 -24.64
C ALA A 16 25.77 -6.22 -25.30
N VAL A 17 24.54 -6.56 -25.63
CA VAL A 17 23.53 -5.56 -25.98
C VAL A 17 23.28 -4.77 -24.71
N ASN A 18 23.93 -3.62 -24.58
CA ASN A 18 23.54 -2.61 -23.62
C ASN A 18 22.15 -2.14 -24.04
N THR A 19 21.12 -2.77 -23.52
CA THR A 19 19.78 -2.21 -23.56
C THR A 19 19.81 -1.00 -22.64
N TYR A 20 20.15 0.16 -23.21
CA TYR A 20 19.76 1.42 -22.60
C TYR A 20 18.24 1.35 -22.45
N ALA A 21 17.76 1.30 -21.23
CA ALA A 21 16.34 1.49 -20.95
C ALA A 21 15.98 2.86 -21.52
N GLN A 22 15.41 2.88 -22.71
CA GLN A 22 14.92 4.10 -23.36
C GLN A 22 13.90 4.71 -22.41
N GLN A 23 14.08 5.96 -22.01
CA GLN A 23 13.11 6.62 -21.13
C GLN A 23 11.73 6.54 -21.79
N PRO A 24 10.69 6.17 -21.04
CA PRO A 24 9.36 6.05 -21.62
C PRO A 24 8.92 7.42 -22.16
N LYS A 25 8.53 7.46 -23.42
CA LYS A 25 7.98 8.65 -24.06
C LYS A 25 6.82 9.19 -23.22
N THR A 26 6.79 10.50 -22.99
CA THR A 26 5.74 11.16 -22.23
C THR A 26 4.83 11.97 -23.15
N ARG A 27 3.52 11.87 -22.93
CA ARG A 27 2.50 12.68 -23.61
C ARG A 27 1.76 13.53 -22.60
N ILE A 28 1.71 14.84 -22.84
CA ILE A 28 0.97 15.77 -22.00
C ILE A 28 -0.16 16.37 -22.83
N LEU A 29 -1.39 16.12 -22.39
CA LEU A 29 -2.58 16.77 -22.90
C LEU A 29 -2.97 17.90 -21.97
N PHE A 30 -2.87 19.12 -22.42
CA PHE A 30 -3.46 20.26 -21.74
C PHE A 30 -4.96 20.29 -22.04
N VAL A 31 -5.78 20.26 -21.01
CA VAL A 31 -7.23 20.45 -21.09
C VAL A 31 -7.52 21.82 -20.48
N LEU A 32 -7.82 22.80 -21.32
CA LEU A 32 -7.97 24.18 -20.91
C LEU A 32 -9.43 24.60 -20.89
N ASP A 33 -9.85 25.20 -19.81
CA ASP A 33 -11.15 25.82 -19.65
C ASP A 33 -11.28 27.07 -20.54
N GLY A 34 -12.27 27.07 -21.41
CA GLY A 34 -12.67 28.17 -22.24
C GLY A 34 -14.10 28.64 -21.91
N SER A 35 -14.62 28.33 -20.72
CA SER A 35 -15.91 28.81 -20.28
C SER A 35 -15.93 30.29 -19.94
N GLY A 36 -17.11 30.87 -19.85
CA GLY A 36 -17.28 32.30 -19.61
C GLY A 36 -16.74 32.77 -18.25
N SER A 37 -16.64 31.91 -17.24
CA SER A 37 -16.07 32.21 -15.92
C SER A 37 -14.59 32.62 -15.99
N MET A 38 -13.86 32.11 -16.96
CA MET A 38 -12.44 32.46 -17.18
C MET A 38 -12.17 33.95 -17.42
N TYR A 39 -13.21 34.77 -17.64
CA TYR A 39 -13.11 36.22 -17.62
C TYR A 39 -13.07 36.84 -16.22
N ALA A 40 -13.29 36.05 -15.16
CA ALA A 40 -13.15 36.56 -13.80
C ALA A 40 -11.75 37.08 -13.51
N LYS A 41 -11.63 38.03 -12.58
CA LYS A 41 -10.36 38.67 -12.24
C LYS A 41 -9.43 37.74 -11.51
N MET A 42 -8.13 37.86 -11.81
CA MET A 42 -7.00 37.25 -11.13
C MET A 42 -5.86 38.27 -11.05
N GLY A 43 -5.74 38.96 -9.93
CA GLY A 43 -4.84 40.08 -9.79
C GLY A 43 -5.27 41.26 -10.66
N THR A 44 -4.35 41.77 -11.49
CA THR A 44 -4.60 42.91 -12.43
C THR A 44 -5.26 42.45 -13.72
N ASP A 45 -5.16 41.18 -14.08
CA ASP A 45 -5.70 40.60 -15.31
C ASP A 45 -6.97 39.75 -15.04
N ASN A 46 -7.43 39.03 -16.03
CA ASN A 46 -8.41 37.96 -15.88
C ASN A 46 -7.75 36.59 -15.99
N ARG A 47 -8.44 35.55 -15.47
CA ARG A 47 -7.93 34.18 -15.38
C ARG A 47 -7.45 33.65 -16.73
N ILE A 48 -8.20 33.90 -17.82
CA ILE A 48 -7.80 33.42 -19.14
C ILE A 48 -6.54 34.12 -19.66
N THR A 49 -6.35 35.40 -19.37
CA THR A 49 -5.15 36.13 -19.79
C THR A 49 -3.92 35.60 -19.08
N VAL A 50 -4.02 35.36 -17.77
CA VAL A 50 -2.96 34.75 -16.99
C VAL A 50 -2.68 33.33 -17.48
N ALA A 51 -3.72 32.48 -17.64
CA ALA A 51 -3.58 31.11 -18.15
C ALA A 51 -2.88 31.06 -19.52
N LYS A 52 -3.28 31.92 -20.45
CA LYS A 52 -2.64 32.02 -21.78
C LYS A 52 -1.17 32.38 -21.68
N ARG A 53 -0.82 33.39 -20.90
CA ARG A 53 0.55 33.85 -20.72
C ARG A 53 1.45 32.75 -20.14
N LEU A 54 1.01 32.12 -19.05
CA LEU A 54 1.81 31.13 -18.37
C LEU A 54 1.90 29.83 -19.17
N LEU A 55 0.78 29.37 -19.75
CA LEU A 55 0.79 28.17 -20.58
C LEU A 55 1.63 28.33 -21.84
N THR A 56 1.63 29.53 -22.45
CA THR A 56 2.51 29.84 -23.59
C THR A 56 3.99 29.76 -23.20
N ARG A 57 4.37 30.35 -22.07
CA ARG A 57 5.75 30.25 -21.54
C ARG A 57 6.14 28.79 -21.27
N MET A 58 5.22 28.05 -20.71
CA MET A 58 5.44 26.63 -20.40
C MET A 58 5.66 25.81 -21.67
N VAL A 59 4.81 25.96 -22.67
CA VAL A 59 4.95 25.28 -23.96
C VAL A 59 6.30 25.62 -24.61
N ASP A 60 6.77 26.85 -24.47
CA ASP A 60 8.10 27.26 -24.96
C ASP A 60 9.24 26.60 -24.19
N SER A 61 9.14 26.48 -22.87
CA SER A 61 10.17 25.83 -22.03
C SER A 61 10.30 24.34 -22.33
N LEU A 62 9.23 23.69 -22.80
CA LEU A 62 9.19 22.26 -23.13
C LEU A 62 9.74 21.95 -24.53
N ARG A 63 10.06 22.94 -25.33
CA ARG A 63 10.48 22.76 -26.74
C ARG A 63 11.70 21.85 -26.91
N TYR A 64 12.61 21.85 -25.96
CA TYR A 64 13.88 21.12 -26.02
C TYR A 64 13.85 19.80 -25.25
N GLN A 65 12.67 19.38 -24.75
CA GLN A 65 12.53 18.11 -24.08
C GLN A 65 12.40 16.98 -25.10
N GLU A 66 13.38 16.10 -25.12
CA GLU A 66 13.33 14.88 -25.92
C GLU A 66 12.26 13.93 -25.35
N ASP A 67 11.71 13.06 -26.17
CA ASP A 67 10.68 12.09 -25.80
C ASP A 67 9.39 12.67 -25.19
N LEU A 68 9.07 13.95 -25.51
CA LEU A 68 7.84 14.61 -25.08
C LEU A 68 6.96 14.96 -26.28
N GLU A 69 5.67 14.58 -26.22
CA GLU A 69 4.63 15.05 -27.15
C GLU A 69 3.58 15.83 -26.39
N LEU A 70 3.16 16.96 -26.96
CA LEU A 70 2.14 17.84 -26.40
C LEU A 70 0.86 17.77 -27.23
N ALA A 71 -0.28 18.03 -26.60
CA ALA A 71 -1.57 18.25 -27.24
C ALA A 71 -2.38 19.28 -26.47
N LEU A 72 -3.38 19.88 -27.12
CA LEU A 72 -4.28 20.85 -26.52
C LEU A 72 -5.73 20.48 -26.83
N ARG A 73 -6.51 20.25 -25.80
CA ARG A 73 -7.97 20.22 -25.83
C ARG A 73 -8.51 21.44 -25.12
N VAL A 74 -9.57 22.03 -25.66
CA VAL A 74 -10.25 23.18 -25.05
C VAL A 74 -11.73 22.88 -24.97
N TYR A 75 -12.37 23.27 -23.88
CA TYR A 75 -13.83 23.15 -23.74
C TYR A 75 -14.47 24.49 -23.43
N GLY A 76 -15.80 24.61 -23.68
CA GLY A 76 -16.57 25.82 -23.42
C GLY A 76 -16.17 27.02 -24.23
N HIS A 77 -15.66 26.85 -25.46
CA HIS A 77 -15.15 27.97 -26.26
C HIS A 77 -15.81 28.13 -27.63
N GLN A 78 -16.64 27.17 -28.05
CA GLN A 78 -17.28 27.19 -29.36
C GLN A 78 -18.70 27.78 -29.29
N SER A 79 -19.49 27.39 -28.26
CA SER A 79 -20.88 27.79 -28.04
C SER A 79 -21.00 28.92 -27.01
N GLN A 80 -22.11 29.65 -27.03
CA GLN A 80 -22.39 30.67 -26.02
C GLN A 80 -22.90 30.00 -24.74
N LYS A 81 -22.68 30.58 -23.55
CA LYS A 81 -23.16 30.04 -22.25
C LYS A 81 -24.67 29.83 -22.23
N THR A 82 -25.42 30.69 -22.92
CA THR A 82 -26.89 30.60 -23.03
C THR A 82 -27.40 29.36 -23.77
N GLU A 83 -26.54 28.75 -24.60
CA GLU A 83 -26.85 27.53 -25.35
C GLU A 83 -26.71 26.27 -24.50
N ARG A 84 -26.00 26.36 -23.36
CA ARG A 84 -25.71 25.22 -22.45
C ARG A 84 -25.27 23.96 -23.20
N ASN A 85 -24.39 24.12 -24.18
CA ASN A 85 -23.89 23.01 -24.97
C ASN A 85 -22.90 22.15 -24.14
N CYS A 86 -23.39 21.11 -23.52
CA CYS A 86 -22.61 20.17 -22.69
C CYS A 86 -21.73 19.19 -23.48
N LYS A 87 -21.53 19.43 -24.79
CA LYS A 87 -20.60 18.72 -25.66
C LYS A 87 -19.58 19.65 -26.32
N ASP A 88 -19.50 20.91 -25.88
CA ASP A 88 -18.59 21.91 -26.41
C ASP A 88 -17.13 21.66 -25.96
N THR A 89 -16.52 20.59 -26.44
CA THR A 89 -15.11 20.27 -26.24
C THR A 89 -14.46 19.87 -27.56
N LYS A 90 -13.21 20.26 -27.75
CA LYS A 90 -12.51 20.00 -29.00
C LYS A 90 -11.01 19.81 -28.78
N LEU A 91 -10.43 18.78 -29.43
CA LEU A 91 -8.99 18.64 -29.56
C LEU A 91 -8.51 19.70 -30.60
N GLU A 92 -7.98 20.80 -30.13
CA GLU A 92 -7.53 21.92 -30.99
C GLU A 92 -6.18 21.62 -31.65
N VAL A 93 -5.28 20.90 -30.94
CA VAL A 93 -4.00 20.43 -31.48
C VAL A 93 -3.77 19.01 -30.98
N ALA A 94 -3.67 18.07 -31.93
CA ALA A 94 -3.38 16.67 -31.64
C ALA A 94 -1.90 16.46 -31.27
N PHE A 95 -1.60 15.29 -30.63
CA PHE A 95 -0.23 14.88 -30.36
C PHE A 95 0.60 14.79 -31.65
N GLY A 96 1.80 15.31 -31.59
CA GLY A 96 2.74 15.27 -32.70
C GLY A 96 4.05 15.98 -32.40
N PRO A 97 5.07 15.74 -33.20
CA PRO A 97 6.34 16.43 -33.06
C PRO A 97 6.21 17.93 -33.46
N ASN A 98 6.94 18.81 -32.78
CA ASN A 98 7.08 20.22 -33.11
C ASN A 98 5.77 21.02 -33.22
N ASN A 99 4.72 20.62 -32.51
CA ASN A 99 3.42 21.30 -32.52
C ASN A 99 3.29 22.47 -31.55
N HIS A 100 4.39 22.88 -30.91
CA HIS A 100 4.44 23.95 -29.90
C HIS A 100 3.88 25.29 -30.47
N SER A 101 4.23 25.69 -31.72
CA SER A 101 3.69 26.87 -32.34
C SER A 101 2.18 26.79 -32.54
N ALA A 102 1.69 25.64 -33.02
CA ALA A 102 0.25 25.43 -33.23
C ALA A 102 -0.54 25.53 -31.90
N ILE A 103 0.01 24.97 -30.81
CA ILE A 103 -0.59 25.10 -29.48
C ILE A 103 -0.64 26.57 -29.04
N LYS A 104 0.47 27.31 -29.16
CA LYS A 104 0.53 28.73 -28.78
C LYS A 104 -0.43 29.60 -29.60
N ASP A 105 -0.54 29.36 -30.89
CA ASP A 105 -1.46 30.08 -31.77
C ASP A 105 -2.92 29.87 -31.35
N LYS A 106 -3.27 28.61 -30.99
CA LYS A 106 -4.61 28.28 -30.48
C LYS A 106 -4.89 28.93 -29.14
N ILE A 107 -3.95 28.88 -28.19
CA ILE A 107 -4.06 29.53 -26.89
C ILE A 107 -4.24 31.02 -27.03
N THR A 108 -3.42 31.66 -27.88
CA THR A 108 -3.46 33.13 -28.09
C THR A 108 -4.84 33.57 -28.60
N ASN A 109 -5.40 32.84 -29.56
CA ASN A 109 -6.66 33.19 -30.20
C ASN A 109 -7.90 32.72 -29.45
N LEU A 110 -7.74 31.94 -28.36
CA LEU A 110 -8.84 31.44 -27.56
C LEU A 110 -9.68 32.57 -26.95
N ARG A 111 -10.99 32.47 -27.05
CA ARG A 111 -11.94 33.39 -26.43
C ARG A 111 -12.97 32.60 -25.61
N PRO A 112 -12.96 32.74 -24.29
CA PRO A 112 -13.95 32.09 -23.42
C PRO A 112 -15.37 32.51 -23.80
N LYS A 113 -16.32 31.56 -23.74
CA LYS A 113 -17.72 31.82 -24.09
C LYS A 113 -18.74 31.03 -23.32
N GLY A 114 -18.51 29.72 -23.20
CA GLY A 114 -19.53 28.73 -22.94
C GLY A 114 -19.63 28.27 -21.49
N THR A 115 -20.09 27.07 -21.35
CA THR A 115 -20.38 26.37 -20.10
C THR A 115 -19.19 25.49 -19.69
N THR A 116 -19.05 25.22 -18.40
CA THR A 116 -18.01 24.34 -17.86
C THR A 116 -18.46 22.87 -17.91
N LEU A 117 -17.78 22.01 -18.69
CA LEU A 117 -18.12 20.61 -18.93
C LEU A 117 -16.87 19.72 -18.77
N ILE A 118 -16.50 19.50 -17.52
CA ILE A 118 -15.25 18.80 -17.17
C ILE A 118 -15.37 17.32 -17.43
N ALA A 119 -16.44 16.68 -16.96
CA ALA A 119 -16.65 15.24 -17.07
C ALA A 119 -16.60 14.76 -18.53
N TYR A 120 -17.37 15.39 -19.41
CA TYR A 120 -17.40 15.05 -20.82
C TYR A 120 -16.05 15.33 -21.50
N SER A 121 -15.39 16.44 -21.12
CA SER A 121 -14.07 16.77 -21.67
C SER A 121 -12.98 15.78 -21.27
N LEU A 122 -13.00 15.26 -20.04
CA LEU A 122 -12.10 14.21 -19.60
C LEU A 122 -12.39 12.87 -20.31
N GLN A 123 -13.67 12.55 -20.54
CA GLN A 123 -14.04 11.36 -21.29
C GLN A 123 -13.49 11.42 -22.72
N GLU A 124 -13.66 12.51 -23.42
CA GLU A 124 -13.14 12.72 -24.77
C GLU A 124 -11.60 12.76 -24.78
N ALA A 125 -10.98 13.35 -23.77
CA ALA A 125 -9.53 13.42 -23.61
C ALA A 125 -8.86 12.03 -23.58
N ALA A 126 -9.56 11.03 -23.08
CA ALA A 126 -9.04 9.66 -23.06
C ALA A 126 -8.85 9.08 -24.48
N TYR A 127 -9.69 9.48 -25.41
CA TYR A 127 -9.61 9.03 -26.82
C TYR A 127 -8.57 9.82 -27.64
N ASP A 128 -8.08 10.94 -27.12
CA ASP A 128 -7.06 11.74 -27.79
C ASP A 128 -5.67 11.08 -27.77
N PHE A 129 -5.42 10.20 -26.81
CA PHE A 129 -4.13 9.51 -26.68
C PHE A 129 -3.99 8.36 -27.66
N PRO A 130 -2.96 8.38 -28.53
CA PRO A 130 -2.64 7.22 -29.36
C PRO A 130 -2.32 5.99 -28.51
N ARG A 131 -2.89 4.85 -28.84
CA ARG A 131 -2.64 3.57 -28.13
C ARG A 131 -1.22 3.06 -28.43
N THR A 132 -0.28 3.42 -27.59
CA THR A 132 1.13 3.01 -27.70
C THR A 132 1.59 2.43 -26.38
N PRO A 133 2.04 1.15 -26.33
CA PRO A 133 2.56 0.55 -25.10
C PRO A 133 3.80 1.29 -24.60
N GLY A 134 3.96 1.38 -23.27
CA GLY A 134 5.15 1.97 -22.65
C GLY A 134 5.22 3.48 -22.72
N VAL A 135 4.17 4.17 -23.15
CA VAL A 135 4.08 5.63 -23.20
C VAL A 135 3.33 6.14 -21.97
N ARG A 136 3.88 7.13 -21.31
CA ARG A 136 3.26 7.79 -20.16
C ARG A 136 2.29 8.88 -20.64
N ASN A 137 1.01 8.71 -20.37
CA ASN A 137 -0.04 9.66 -20.75
C ASN A 137 -0.48 10.48 -19.54
N ILE A 138 -0.45 11.82 -19.69
CA ILE A 138 -0.73 12.76 -18.61
C ILE A 138 -1.74 13.78 -19.09
N ILE A 139 -2.77 14.04 -18.28
CA ILE A 139 -3.70 15.15 -18.48
C ILE A 139 -3.37 16.24 -17.46
N ILE A 140 -3.28 17.48 -17.93
CA ILE A 140 -3.21 18.68 -17.09
C ILE A 140 -4.49 19.47 -17.36
N LEU A 141 -5.41 19.44 -16.40
CA LEU A 141 -6.66 20.20 -16.45
C LEU A 141 -6.44 21.56 -15.78
N ILE A 142 -6.74 22.63 -16.52
CA ILE A 142 -6.68 23.99 -16.02
C ILE A 142 -8.12 24.54 -16.09
N THR A 143 -8.71 24.83 -14.93
CA THR A 143 -10.09 25.25 -14.80
C THR A 143 -10.25 26.29 -13.70
N ASP A 144 -11.27 27.13 -13.81
CA ASP A 144 -11.69 28.09 -12.79
C ASP A 144 -13.10 27.82 -12.26
N GLY A 145 -13.70 26.72 -12.67
CA GLY A 145 -15.07 26.39 -12.36
C GLY A 145 -15.26 24.91 -11.98
N ILE A 146 -16.49 24.61 -11.61
CA ILE A 146 -17.01 23.28 -11.35
C ILE A 146 -17.84 22.79 -12.52
N GLU A 147 -18.13 21.50 -12.56
CA GLU A 147 -19.05 20.91 -13.54
C GLU A 147 -20.40 21.61 -13.54
N GLU A 148 -20.84 22.10 -14.71
CA GLU A 148 -22.13 22.76 -14.91
C GLU A 148 -23.11 21.91 -15.74
N CYS A 149 -22.70 20.72 -16.19
CA CYS A 149 -23.41 19.88 -17.15
C CYS A 149 -23.91 18.55 -16.58
N ASP A 150 -24.16 18.47 -15.30
CA ASP A 150 -24.65 17.26 -14.62
C ASP A 150 -23.75 16.02 -14.78
N GLY A 151 -22.52 16.18 -15.26
CA GLY A 151 -21.51 15.12 -15.33
C GLY A 151 -20.84 14.88 -13.97
N ASP A 152 -20.32 13.66 -13.78
CA ASP A 152 -19.50 13.31 -12.63
C ASP A 152 -18.03 13.12 -13.04
N PRO A 153 -17.15 14.13 -12.87
CA PRO A 153 -15.76 14.03 -13.22
C PRO A 153 -15.04 12.90 -12.44
N CYS A 154 -15.49 12.58 -11.22
CA CYS A 154 -14.94 11.50 -10.41
C CYS A 154 -15.24 10.13 -11.02
N ALA A 155 -16.51 9.89 -11.36
CA ALA A 155 -16.92 8.64 -11.99
C ALA A 155 -16.17 8.41 -13.32
N VAL A 156 -15.98 9.47 -14.12
CA VAL A 156 -15.23 9.42 -15.37
C VAL A 156 -13.77 9.07 -15.09
N SER A 157 -13.10 9.75 -14.17
CA SER A 157 -11.70 9.49 -13.82
C SER A 157 -11.49 8.04 -13.33
N MET A 158 -12.38 7.55 -12.45
CA MET A 158 -12.33 6.17 -11.99
C MET A 158 -12.55 5.15 -13.12
N ALA A 159 -13.47 5.42 -14.04
CA ALA A 159 -13.73 4.56 -15.18
C ALA A 159 -12.52 4.44 -16.11
N LEU A 160 -11.83 5.55 -16.35
CA LEU A 160 -10.61 5.61 -17.15
C LEU A 160 -9.47 4.81 -16.50
N GLN A 161 -9.27 4.95 -15.19
CA GLN A 161 -8.27 4.19 -14.43
C GLN A 161 -8.56 2.67 -14.49
N LYS A 162 -9.82 2.25 -14.38
CA LYS A 162 -10.22 0.82 -14.50
C LYS A 162 -9.94 0.22 -15.88
N GLN A 163 -9.91 1.03 -16.92
CA GLN A 163 -9.58 0.60 -18.29
C GLN A 163 -8.07 0.49 -18.54
N GLY A 164 -7.24 0.64 -17.50
CA GLY A 164 -5.78 0.60 -17.62
C GLY A 164 -5.20 1.84 -18.31
N VAL A 165 -6.01 2.86 -18.54
CA VAL A 165 -5.53 4.16 -18.99
C VAL A 165 -4.99 4.84 -17.75
N VAL A 166 -3.67 4.85 -17.57
CA VAL A 166 -3.01 5.54 -16.45
C VAL A 166 -3.09 7.05 -16.70
N LEU A 167 -4.32 7.57 -16.70
CA LEU A 167 -4.57 8.99 -16.68
C LEU A 167 -4.46 9.41 -15.21
N ARG A 168 -3.41 10.14 -14.88
CA ARG A 168 -3.32 10.88 -13.61
C ARG A 168 -3.52 12.35 -13.95
N PRO A 169 -4.75 12.84 -14.02
CA PRO A 169 -4.98 14.24 -14.30
C PRO A 169 -4.44 15.08 -13.15
N PHE A 170 -3.70 16.12 -13.51
CA PHE A 170 -3.38 17.20 -12.60
C PHE A 170 -4.45 18.27 -12.79
N VAL A 171 -5.07 18.68 -11.71
CA VAL A 171 -6.10 19.73 -11.73
C VAL A 171 -5.52 21.00 -11.14
N ILE A 172 -5.46 22.06 -11.92
CA ILE A 172 -5.04 23.40 -11.47
C ILE A 172 -6.28 24.27 -11.40
N GLY A 173 -6.75 24.51 -10.17
CA GLY A 173 -7.89 25.39 -9.89
C GLY A 173 -7.48 26.85 -9.82
N LEU A 174 -8.05 27.69 -10.65
CA LEU A 174 -7.75 29.11 -10.72
C LEU A 174 -8.74 29.93 -9.87
N GLY A 175 -8.32 30.36 -8.69
CA GLY A 175 -9.13 31.17 -7.77
C GLY A 175 -10.39 30.46 -7.28
N LEU A 176 -10.33 29.15 -7.14
CA LEU A 176 -11.37 28.33 -6.51
C LEU A 176 -11.14 28.31 -4.99
N SER A 177 -12.23 28.33 -4.21
CA SER A 177 -12.13 28.20 -2.77
C SER A 177 -11.78 26.77 -2.33
N ALA A 178 -11.30 26.61 -1.09
CA ALA A 178 -10.92 25.30 -0.54
C ALA A 178 -12.06 24.27 -0.58
N ASP A 179 -13.32 24.70 -0.58
CA ASP A 179 -14.50 23.82 -0.65
C ASP A 179 -14.58 23.02 -1.96
N PHE A 180 -13.95 23.49 -3.02
CA PHE A 180 -13.91 22.79 -4.31
C PHE A 180 -12.86 21.67 -4.38
N ARG A 181 -11.90 21.65 -3.45
CA ARG A 181 -10.86 20.62 -3.40
C ARG A 181 -11.47 19.23 -3.36
N THR A 182 -12.48 19.00 -2.51
CA THR A 182 -13.14 17.70 -2.33
C THR A 182 -13.79 17.17 -3.60
N GLN A 183 -14.21 18.03 -4.52
CA GLN A 183 -14.81 17.63 -5.79
C GLN A 183 -13.80 17.17 -6.83
N PHE A 184 -12.51 17.56 -6.68
CA PHE A 184 -11.47 17.25 -7.64
C PHE A 184 -10.43 16.23 -7.12
N GLU A 185 -10.38 15.95 -5.81
CA GLU A 185 -9.44 14.97 -5.24
C GLU A 185 -9.58 13.56 -5.83
N CYS A 186 -10.77 13.21 -6.25
CA CYS A 186 -11.08 11.95 -6.93
C CYS A 186 -10.75 11.94 -8.42
N VAL A 187 -10.71 13.11 -9.06
CA VAL A 187 -10.38 13.24 -10.48
C VAL A 187 -8.89 13.08 -10.70
N GLY A 188 -8.09 13.69 -9.80
CA GLY A 188 -6.66 13.67 -9.87
C GLY A 188 -6.04 14.52 -8.78
N ARG A 189 -4.78 14.87 -8.96
CA ARG A 189 -4.08 15.69 -7.98
C ARG A 189 -4.47 17.16 -8.16
N TYR A 190 -5.15 17.71 -7.16
CA TYR A 190 -5.60 19.09 -7.13
C TYR A 190 -4.53 20.05 -6.62
N PHE A 191 -4.32 21.13 -7.34
CA PHE A 191 -3.49 22.27 -6.96
C PHE A 191 -4.30 23.54 -7.02
N GLU A 192 -4.21 24.35 -6.00
CA GLU A 192 -4.86 25.65 -5.93
C GLU A 192 -3.89 26.76 -6.37
N ALA A 193 -4.40 27.68 -7.16
CA ALA A 193 -3.67 28.87 -7.62
C ALA A 193 -4.57 30.10 -7.50
N GLU A 194 -4.42 30.86 -6.43
CA GLU A 194 -5.17 32.09 -6.19
C GLU A 194 -4.56 33.28 -6.90
N THR A 195 -3.24 33.29 -7.06
CA THR A 195 -2.49 34.35 -7.73
C THR A 195 -1.77 33.83 -8.96
N GLU A 196 -1.30 34.76 -9.82
CA GLU A 196 -0.46 34.41 -10.97
C GLU A 196 0.82 33.66 -10.53
N SER A 197 1.45 34.13 -9.44
CA SER A 197 2.65 33.50 -8.90
C SER A 197 2.39 32.07 -8.44
N ASP A 198 1.24 31.82 -7.80
CA ASP A 198 0.84 30.47 -7.38
C ASP A 198 0.64 29.57 -8.60
N PHE A 199 -0.04 30.10 -9.64
CA PHE A 199 -0.26 29.34 -10.87
C PHE A 199 1.07 29.01 -11.57
N GLU A 200 2.01 29.94 -11.66
CA GLU A 200 3.34 29.67 -12.22
C GLU A 200 4.08 28.61 -11.43
N ASN A 201 4.10 28.70 -10.10
CA ASN A 201 4.73 27.71 -9.22
C ASN A 201 4.10 26.33 -9.37
N VAL A 202 2.78 26.27 -9.32
CA VAL A 202 2.02 25.02 -9.48
C VAL A 202 2.29 24.39 -10.84
N LEU A 203 2.23 25.17 -11.91
CA LEU A 203 2.46 24.70 -13.27
C LEU A 203 3.88 24.14 -13.44
N ASN A 204 4.90 24.80 -12.87
CA ASN A 204 6.28 24.33 -12.86
C ASN A 204 6.41 23.00 -12.08
N VAL A 205 5.76 22.88 -10.92
CA VAL A 205 5.74 21.63 -10.14
C VAL A 205 5.07 20.52 -10.94
N VAL A 206 3.89 20.75 -11.50
CA VAL A 206 3.14 19.77 -12.30
C VAL A 206 3.95 19.28 -13.49
N ILE A 207 4.57 20.18 -14.24
CA ILE A 207 5.42 19.82 -15.38
C ILE A 207 6.67 19.07 -14.93
N SER A 208 7.34 19.53 -13.88
CA SER A 208 8.50 18.81 -13.35
C SER A 208 8.13 17.38 -12.98
N GLN A 209 6.97 17.17 -12.38
CA GLN A 209 6.46 15.82 -12.06
C GLN A 209 6.04 15.03 -13.31
N ALA A 210 5.52 15.71 -14.32
CA ALA A 210 5.13 15.09 -15.58
C ALA A 210 6.34 14.60 -16.40
N ILE A 211 7.43 15.36 -16.40
CA ILE A 211 8.63 15.06 -17.20
C ILE A 211 9.64 14.24 -16.41
N ASN A 212 9.85 14.54 -15.14
CA ASN A 212 10.88 13.91 -14.33
C ASN A 212 10.34 12.60 -13.70
N ASN A 213 10.94 11.49 -14.09
CA ASN A 213 10.69 10.20 -13.49
C ASN A 213 11.31 10.14 -12.09
N THR A 214 10.58 10.59 -11.08
CA THR A 214 10.99 10.35 -9.70
C THR A 214 10.78 8.88 -9.39
N THR A 215 11.87 8.21 -9.09
CA THR A 215 11.83 6.80 -8.70
C THR A 215 12.32 6.64 -7.27
N ALA A 216 11.89 5.55 -6.66
CA ALA A 216 12.37 5.14 -5.35
C ALA A 216 12.61 3.64 -5.32
N GLN A 217 13.49 3.20 -4.45
CA GLN A 217 13.57 1.81 -4.01
C GLN A 217 13.48 1.77 -2.49
N VAL A 218 12.81 0.77 -1.95
CA VAL A 218 12.76 0.52 -0.52
C VAL A 218 13.76 -0.58 -0.19
N ASN A 219 14.74 -0.27 0.65
CA ASN A 219 15.69 -1.23 1.17
C ASN A 219 15.23 -1.68 2.55
N LEU A 220 14.72 -2.91 2.65
CA LEU A 220 14.43 -3.53 3.93
C LEU A 220 15.72 -4.12 4.49
N LEU A 221 16.19 -3.53 5.60
CA LEU A 221 17.50 -3.82 6.15
C LEU A 221 17.46 -4.99 7.13
N ASP A 222 18.48 -5.83 7.03
CA ASP A 222 18.78 -6.86 8.00
C ASP A 222 19.47 -6.27 9.27
N SER A 223 19.76 -7.10 10.26
CA SER A 223 20.42 -6.69 11.51
C SER A 223 21.85 -6.13 11.31
N TYR A 224 22.41 -6.27 10.11
CA TYR A 224 23.72 -5.75 9.73
C TYR A 224 23.62 -4.52 8.81
N GLY A 225 22.42 -3.99 8.59
CA GLY A 225 22.17 -2.84 7.71
C GLY A 225 22.24 -3.17 6.21
N ARG A 226 22.14 -4.44 5.81
CA ARG A 226 22.17 -4.87 4.41
C ARG A 226 20.71 -5.01 3.89
N PRO A 227 20.43 -4.64 2.64
CA PRO A 227 19.06 -4.68 2.07
C PRO A 227 18.70 -6.10 1.59
N THR A 228 18.63 -7.05 2.52
CA THR A 228 18.39 -8.48 2.22
C THR A 228 17.03 -8.97 2.64
N GLU A 229 16.25 -8.17 3.37
CA GLU A 229 14.90 -8.53 3.75
C GLU A 229 13.92 -8.30 2.59
N THR A 230 12.97 -9.21 2.42
CA THR A 230 12.07 -9.25 1.27
C THR A 230 10.82 -10.08 1.55
N ASP A 231 9.94 -10.23 0.54
CA ASP A 231 8.73 -11.06 0.58
C ASP A 231 7.75 -10.62 1.66
N VAL A 232 7.40 -9.33 1.64
CA VAL A 232 6.47 -8.70 2.58
C VAL A 232 5.70 -7.57 1.92
N ASP A 233 4.44 -7.41 2.29
CA ASP A 233 3.58 -6.34 1.82
C ASP A 233 3.97 -5.00 2.42
N MET A 234 3.80 -3.92 1.64
CA MET A 234 3.99 -2.55 2.09
C MET A 234 2.83 -1.67 1.65
N THR A 235 2.38 -0.80 2.55
CA THR A 235 1.38 0.23 2.27
C THR A 235 2.02 1.60 2.34
N PHE A 236 1.80 2.42 1.31
CA PHE A 236 2.23 3.81 1.23
C PHE A 236 1.02 4.71 1.44
N THR A 237 1.08 5.57 2.43
CA THR A 237 0.03 6.54 2.74
C THR A 237 0.54 7.97 2.64
N ASP A 238 -0.34 8.89 2.27
CA ASP A 238 -0.05 10.31 2.39
C ASP A 238 0.02 10.70 3.87
N SER A 239 1.18 11.16 4.34
CA SER A 239 1.41 11.54 5.73
C SER A 239 0.48 12.63 6.25
N LYS A 240 -0.08 13.47 5.35
CA LYS A 240 -0.97 14.58 5.73
C LYS A 240 -2.42 14.14 5.90
N THR A 241 -2.89 13.29 5.00
CA THR A 241 -4.32 12.91 4.92
C THR A 241 -4.59 11.50 5.44
N GLY A 242 -3.56 10.66 5.56
CA GLY A 242 -3.71 9.24 5.90
C GLY A 242 -4.31 8.39 4.76
N ARG A 243 -4.50 8.97 3.55
CA ARG A 243 -5.02 8.25 2.39
C ARG A 243 -3.98 7.26 1.87
N ILE A 244 -4.40 6.02 1.62
CA ILE A 244 -3.57 5.02 0.96
C ILE A 244 -3.33 5.47 -0.48
N LEU A 245 -2.07 5.50 -0.87
CA LEU A 245 -1.62 5.89 -2.20
C LEU A 245 -1.27 4.67 -3.04
N ASP A 246 -0.54 3.71 -2.46
CA ASP A 246 -0.12 2.48 -3.11
C ASP A 246 0.00 1.34 -2.09
N ASP A 247 -0.34 0.12 -2.52
CA ASP A 247 -0.05 -1.13 -1.82
C ASP A 247 0.81 -1.99 -2.75
N ILE A 248 1.96 -2.44 -2.29
CA ILE A 248 2.90 -3.23 -3.09
C ILE A 248 3.45 -4.41 -2.29
N TYR A 249 3.81 -5.48 -3.01
CA TYR A 249 4.55 -6.60 -2.45
C TYR A 249 6.05 -6.39 -2.70
N HIS A 250 6.84 -6.28 -1.63
CA HIS A 250 8.29 -6.07 -1.74
C HIS A 250 8.99 -7.35 -2.16
N THR A 251 9.73 -7.28 -3.26
CA THR A 251 10.53 -8.39 -3.78
C THR A 251 11.94 -7.94 -4.13
N LEU A 252 12.87 -8.88 -4.17
CA LEU A 252 14.21 -8.68 -4.72
C LEU A 252 14.32 -9.38 -6.07
N ASN A 253 14.91 -8.70 -7.04
CA ASN A 253 15.18 -9.30 -8.35
C ASN A 253 16.32 -10.34 -8.25
N TYR A 254 16.66 -11.00 -9.37
CA TYR A 254 17.70 -12.03 -9.42
C TYR A 254 19.11 -11.54 -9.03
N ARG A 255 19.33 -10.21 -8.95
CA ARG A 255 20.57 -9.59 -8.47
C ARG A 255 20.52 -9.23 -6.99
N GLY A 256 19.44 -9.56 -6.30
CA GLY A 256 19.23 -9.19 -4.91
C GLY A 256 18.96 -7.70 -4.69
N LEU A 257 18.44 -7.00 -5.70
CA LEU A 257 18.08 -5.59 -5.62
C LEU A 257 16.56 -5.43 -5.56
N PRO A 258 16.06 -4.51 -4.72
CA PRO A 258 14.63 -4.16 -4.68
C PRO A 258 14.15 -3.59 -6.01
N ASP A 259 12.84 -3.73 -6.27
CA ASP A 259 12.22 -3.14 -7.44
C ASP A 259 12.23 -1.62 -7.40
N THR A 260 12.29 -1.02 -8.59
CA THR A 260 12.19 0.43 -8.75
C THR A 260 10.72 0.84 -8.79
N LEU A 261 10.32 1.68 -7.85
CA LEU A 261 8.98 2.24 -7.72
C LEU A 261 8.92 3.62 -8.36
N PHE A 262 7.81 3.93 -9.05
CA PHE A 262 7.51 5.26 -9.54
C PHE A 262 6.58 5.96 -8.54
N LEU A 263 7.13 6.83 -7.72
CA LEU A 263 6.42 7.54 -6.67
C LEU A 263 6.34 9.03 -6.97
N ASP A 264 5.24 9.65 -6.58
CA ASP A 264 5.02 11.08 -6.79
C ASP A 264 5.74 11.90 -5.69
N PRO A 265 6.76 12.73 -6.04
CA PRO A 265 7.59 13.46 -5.06
C PRO A 265 6.86 14.55 -4.31
N SER A 266 5.62 14.79 -4.62
CA SER A 266 4.84 15.83 -3.96
C SER A 266 4.08 15.36 -2.74
N TYR A 267 4.02 14.05 -2.51
CA TYR A 267 3.56 13.49 -1.24
C TYR A 267 4.73 13.32 -0.28
N ALA A 268 4.46 13.53 0.99
CA ALA A 268 5.24 12.92 2.06
C ALA A 268 4.60 11.56 2.37
N TYR A 269 5.38 10.51 2.39
CA TYR A 269 4.89 9.14 2.55
C TYR A 269 5.08 8.63 3.96
N ASP A 270 4.04 8.05 4.54
CA ASP A 270 4.16 7.11 5.65
C ASP A 270 4.13 5.70 5.05
N ILE A 271 5.19 4.96 5.27
CA ILE A 271 5.34 3.60 4.75
C ILE A 271 5.17 2.62 5.91
N LYS A 272 4.21 1.71 5.78
CA LYS A 272 4.00 0.59 6.67
C LYS A 272 4.50 -0.68 5.99
N VAL A 273 5.42 -1.39 6.60
CA VAL A 273 5.80 -2.76 6.20
C VAL A 273 5.02 -3.74 7.08
N HIS A 274 4.29 -4.67 6.46
CA HIS A 274 3.40 -5.60 7.14
C HIS A 274 4.15 -6.80 7.74
N THR A 275 5.26 -6.54 8.41
CA THR A 275 5.94 -7.52 9.27
C THR A 275 5.13 -7.79 10.54
N ILE A 276 5.53 -8.75 11.34
CA ILE A 276 4.95 -9.02 12.66
C ILE A 276 6.01 -8.77 13.74
N PRO A 277 5.85 -7.74 14.60
CA PRO A 277 4.92 -6.63 14.45
C PRO A 277 5.23 -5.75 13.23
N PRO A 278 4.29 -4.93 12.75
CA PRO A 278 4.54 -4.05 11.61
C PRO A 278 5.57 -2.98 11.95
N VAL A 279 6.43 -2.65 10.96
CA VAL A 279 7.38 -1.54 11.08
C VAL A 279 6.95 -0.36 10.21
N TYR A 280 7.35 0.84 10.62
CA TYR A 280 6.90 2.09 10.01
C TYR A 280 8.08 3.00 9.70
N LYS A 281 8.02 3.67 8.53
CA LYS A 281 8.87 4.81 8.20
C LYS A 281 7.97 5.99 7.88
N LYS A 282 8.00 7.02 8.71
CA LYS A 282 7.08 8.16 8.59
C LYS A 282 7.72 9.36 7.90
N ASN A 283 6.88 10.18 7.26
CA ASN A 283 7.22 11.46 6.66
C ASN A 283 8.39 11.38 5.67
N VAL A 284 8.41 10.37 4.82
CA VAL A 284 9.42 10.20 3.78
C VAL A 284 9.17 11.19 2.66
N GLN A 285 10.10 12.11 2.44
CA GLN A 285 10.05 13.07 1.33
C GLN A 285 11.00 12.63 0.22
N LEU A 286 10.54 12.70 -1.02
CA LEU A 286 11.31 12.31 -2.19
C LEU A 286 11.91 13.55 -2.88
N ILE A 287 13.13 13.40 -3.37
CA ILE A 287 13.76 14.42 -4.22
C ILE A 287 13.22 14.21 -5.64
N ALA A 288 12.51 15.22 -6.14
CA ALA A 288 11.92 15.20 -7.48
C ALA A 288 12.98 14.99 -8.58
N GLY A 289 12.64 14.14 -9.56
CA GLY A 289 13.51 13.86 -10.70
C GLY A 289 14.76 13.04 -10.39
N LYS A 290 14.85 12.45 -9.20
CA LYS A 290 15.97 11.58 -8.80
C LYS A 290 15.49 10.20 -8.40
N HIS A 291 16.42 9.25 -8.41
CA HIS A 291 16.23 7.96 -7.77
C HIS A 291 16.47 8.13 -6.26
N ASN A 292 15.48 7.75 -5.45
CA ASN A 292 15.49 7.86 -4.00
C ASN A 292 15.66 6.48 -3.37
N THR A 293 16.54 6.35 -2.39
CA THR A 293 16.69 5.10 -1.62
C THR A 293 16.10 5.29 -0.23
N ILE A 294 15.12 4.46 0.12
CA ILE A 294 14.40 4.50 1.40
C ILE A 294 14.82 3.28 2.21
N ALA A 295 15.55 3.48 3.30
CA ALA A 295 15.98 2.41 4.17
C ALA A 295 15.03 2.23 5.35
N ILE A 296 14.63 0.98 5.63
CA ILE A 296 13.74 0.59 6.73
C ILE A 296 14.31 -0.64 7.42
N ASP A 297 14.57 -0.56 8.73
CA ASP A 297 15.02 -1.69 9.52
C ASP A 297 13.88 -2.70 9.66
N ALA A 298 14.06 -3.90 9.12
CA ALA A 298 13.03 -4.92 9.05
C ALA A 298 13.60 -6.34 9.19
N ALA A 299 14.68 -6.50 9.95
CA ALA A 299 15.32 -7.78 10.18
C ALA A 299 14.33 -8.81 10.72
N GLN A 300 14.23 -10.00 10.11
CA GLN A 300 13.26 -11.02 10.44
C GLN A 300 13.89 -12.39 10.66
N GLY A 301 13.20 -13.22 11.46
CA GLY A 301 13.48 -14.64 11.66
C GLY A 301 12.18 -15.39 11.86
N ASN A 302 12.27 -16.73 11.92
CA ASN A 302 11.10 -17.58 11.99
C ASN A 302 10.91 -18.16 13.40
N LEU A 303 9.66 -18.23 13.84
CA LEU A 303 9.24 -18.95 15.04
C LEU A 303 8.37 -20.14 14.62
N ASN A 304 8.77 -21.34 15.04
CA ASN A 304 8.05 -22.58 14.81
C ASN A 304 7.58 -23.14 16.13
N LEU A 305 6.30 -23.42 16.26
CA LEU A 305 5.70 -24.04 17.44
C LEU A 305 5.45 -25.51 17.16
N LYS A 306 6.07 -26.40 17.94
CA LYS A 306 5.94 -27.86 17.78
C LYS A 306 5.46 -28.51 19.05
N ILE A 307 4.71 -29.60 18.90
CA ILE A 307 4.31 -30.48 19.97
C ILE A 307 4.84 -31.88 19.71
N ASP A 308 5.34 -32.55 20.75
CA ASP A 308 5.82 -33.91 20.65
C ASP A 308 4.67 -34.91 20.47
N GLY A 309 4.91 -35.91 19.64
CA GLY A 309 4.01 -37.04 19.46
C GLY A 309 2.69 -36.67 18.77
N VAL A 310 1.65 -37.47 19.06
CA VAL A 310 0.32 -37.25 18.54
C VAL A 310 -0.41 -36.23 19.40
N THR A 311 -0.71 -35.09 18.81
CA THR A 311 -1.50 -34.05 19.49
C THR A 311 -2.96 -34.52 19.66
N ASN A 312 -3.49 -34.31 20.85
CA ASN A 312 -4.89 -34.49 21.14
C ASN A 312 -5.68 -33.18 21.21
N TYR A 313 -5.01 -32.07 20.92
CA TYR A 313 -5.65 -30.76 20.76
C TYR A 313 -6.24 -30.62 19.36
N SER A 314 -7.46 -30.12 19.24
CA SER A 314 -8.10 -29.84 17.96
C SER A 314 -7.54 -28.56 17.31
N ASN A 315 -7.28 -27.54 18.14
CA ASN A 315 -6.69 -26.27 17.73
C ASN A 315 -5.85 -25.75 18.89
N LEU A 316 -4.56 -25.99 18.86
CA LEU A 316 -3.65 -25.43 19.84
C LEU A 316 -3.01 -24.16 19.27
N GLN A 317 -3.09 -23.09 20.04
CA GLN A 317 -2.58 -21.77 19.69
C GLN A 317 -1.66 -21.25 20.78
N ALA A 318 -0.83 -20.29 20.38
CA ALA A 318 0.01 -19.50 21.27
C ALA A 318 -0.22 -18.01 21.06
N LEU A 319 -0.21 -17.27 22.15
CA LEU A 319 -0.17 -15.81 22.12
C LEU A 319 1.28 -15.36 22.05
N ILE A 320 1.62 -14.60 21.03
CA ILE A 320 2.93 -13.96 20.89
C ILE A 320 2.79 -12.55 21.40
N ILE A 321 3.58 -12.20 22.41
CA ILE A 321 3.41 -10.99 23.21
C ILE A 321 4.71 -10.17 23.12
N ASP A 322 4.60 -8.90 22.80
CA ASP A 322 5.74 -7.98 22.87
C ASP A 322 6.12 -7.77 24.33
N ARG A 323 7.40 -8.00 24.66
CA ARG A 323 7.87 -7.93 26.05
C ARG A 323 7.93 -6.51 26.61
N LYS A 324 8.02 -5.49 25.76
CA LYS A 324 8.12 -4.09 26.19
C LYS A 324 6.75 -3.49 26.45
N THR A 325 5.80 -3.74 25.54
CA THR A 325 4.43 -3.19 25.65
C THR A 325 3.47 -4.10 26.37
N ASN A 326 3.80 -5.40 26.49
CA ASN A 326 2.94 -6.47 26.96
C ASN A 326 1.64 -6.63 26.13
N GLU A 327 1.68 -6.21 24.87
CA GLU A 327 0.59 -6.35 23.91
C GLU A 327 0.71 -7.67 23.14
N ILE A 328 -0.44 -8.29 22.87
CA ILE A 328 -0.50 -9.47 21.99
C ILE A 328 -0.34 -8.98 20.57
N ILE A 329 0.75 -9.37 19.92
CA ILE A 329 1.06 -8.96 18.54
C ILE A 329 0.59 -9.98 17.51
N ASN A 330 0.44 -11.24 17.92
CA ASN A 330 -0.06 -12.30 17.04
C ASN A 330 -0.61 -13.48 17.85
N VAL A 331 -1.49 -14.27 17.20
CA VAL A 331 -1.93 -15.58 17.65
C VAL A 331 -1.46 -16.58 16.62
N GLN A 332 -0.55 -17.48 17.01
CA GLN A 332 0.06 -18.45 16.11
C GLN A 332 -0.46 -19.87 16.37
N ASP A 333 -0.80 -20.57 15.30
CA ASP A 333 -1.15 -21.98 15.36
C ASP A 333 0.09 -22.87 15.52
N PHE A 334 -0.10 -24.05 16.13
CA PHE A 334 0.98 -25.04 16.20
C PHE A 334 1.19 -25.72 14.85
N ASN A 335 2.42 -26.12 14.60
CA ASN A 335 2.92 -26.68 13.33
C ASN A 335 2.89 -25.72 12.17
N ASP A 336 2.72 -24.42 12.45
CA ASP A 336 2.90 -23.34 11.50
C ASP A 336 4.20 -22.59 11.80
N GLU A 337 4.92 -22.21 10.73
CA GLU A 337 6.14 -21.43 10.81
C GLU A 337 5.82 -19.99 10.42
N GLN A 338 5.93 -19.08 11.38
CA GLN A 338 5.58 -17.68 11.19
C GLN A 338 6.80 -16.79 11.30
N ARG A 339 6.88 -15.80 10.41
CA ARG A 339 7.98 -14.84 10.34
C ARG A 339 7.71 -13.64 11.25
N TYR A 340 8.70 -13.26 12.07
CA TYR A 340 8.64 -12.15 13.03
C TYR A 340 9.85 -11.24 12.91
N ILE A 341 9.69 -9.97 13.30
CA ILE A 341 10.82 -9.05 13.51
C ILE A 341 11.76 -9.67 14.57
N VAL A 342 13.06 -9.51 14.34
CA VAL A 342 14.10 -9.95 15.30
C VAL A 342 13.93 -9.21 16.62
N ASN A 343 13.51 -9.97 17.65
CA ASN A 343 13.27 -9.44 19.00
C ASN A 343 13.14 -10.61 19.99
N ASP A 344 13.07 -10.28 21.28
CA ASP A 344 12.67 -11.20 22.34
C ASP A 344 11.17 -11.06 22.62
N TYR A 345 10.45 -12.18 22.51
CA TYR A 345 9.02 -12.25 22.75
C TYR A 345 8.70 -13.03 24.01
N LYS A 346 7.57 -12.75 24.64
CA LYS A 346 6.93 -13.64 25.59
C LYS A 346 5.90 -14.48 24.83
N VAL A 347 5.93 -15.78 25.03
CA VAL A 347 5.02 -16.72 24.37
C VAL A 347 4.17 -17.43 25.42
N GLU A 348 2.86 -17.31 25.29
CA GLU A 348 1.90 -17.99 26.15
C GLU A 348 1.15 -19.06 25.36
N LEU A 349 1.40 -20.34 25.68
CA LEU A 349 0.79 -21.48 25.03
C LEU A 349 -0.56 -21.76 25.69
N LEU A 350 -1.64 -21.83 24.88
CA LEU A 350 -3.01 -22.03 25.34
C LEU A 350 -3.30 -23.52 25.67
N THR A 351 -2.35 -24.15 26.36
CA THR A 351 -2.48 -25.51 26.89
C THR A 351 -3.26 -25.52 28.22
N LEU A 352 -3.52 -26.67 28.75
CA LEU A 352 -4.05 -26.88 30.11
C LEU A 352 -3.05 -27.67 30.95
N PRO A 353 -2.47 -27.07 32.00
CA PRO A 353 -2.45 -25.65 32.32
C PRO A 353 -1.67 -24.87 31.26
N ARG A 354 -1.85 -23.53 31.23
CA ARG A 354 -1.08 -22.66 30.32
C ARG A 354 0.41 -22.74 30.61
N ILE A 355 1.21 -22.68 29.54
CA ILE A 355 2.67 -22.63 29.63
C ILE A 355 3.12 -21.26 29.15
N THR A 356 3.89 -20.56 29.97
CA THR A 356 4.46 -19.26 29.62
C THR A 356 5.97 -19.40 29.47
N GLN A 357 6.49 -18.91 28.35
CA GLN A 357 7.92 -18.70 28.10
C GLN A 357 8.20 -17.20 28.04
N ASP A 358 8.87 -16.69 29.06
CA ASP A 358 9.07 -15.24 29.20
C ASP A 358 10.06 -14.67 28.19
N ILE A 359 10.95 -15.49 27.65
CA ILE A 359 11.96 -15.08 26.67
C ILE A 359 12.06 -16.14 25.58
N VAL A 360 11.57 -15.79 24.39
CA VAL A 360 11.75 -16.55 23.16
C VAL A 360 12.41 -15.60 22.15
N SER A 361 13.70 -15.82 21.89
CA SER A 361 14.50 -14.95 21.01
C SER A 361 14.33 -15.38 19.56
N VAL A 362 13.75 -14.50 18.73
CA VAL A 362 13.73 -14.65 17.28
C VAL A 362 15.00 -14.02 16.73
N GLN A 363 15.82 -14.80 16.03
CA GLN A 363 17.09 -14.38 15.46
C GLN A 363 16.99 -14.34 13.93
N GLN A 364 17.70 -13.38 13.32
CA GLN A 364 17.69 -13.19 11.88
C GLN A 364 18.09 -14.46 11.12
N ASN A 365 17.32 -14.76 10.07
CA ASN A 365 17.53 -15.90 9.18
C ASN A 365 17.68 -17.26 9.92
N LYS A 366 17.10 -17.36 11.12
CA LYS A 366 17.05 -18.60 11.88
C LYS A 366 15.64 -18.99 12.19
N ILE A 367 15.43 -20.29 12.34
CA ILE A 367 14.19 -20.86 12.85
C ILE A 367 14.36 -21.12 14.35
N THR A 368 13.67 -20.34 15.16
CA THR A 368 13.53 -20.61 16.60
C THR A 368 12.40 -21.60 16.78
N THR A 369 12.67 -22.77 17.32
CA THR A 369 11.63 -23.78 17.59
C THR A 369 11.30 -23.83 19.08
N LEU A 370 10.04 -23.60 19.41
CA LEU A 370 9.50 -23.85 20.75
C LEU A 370 8.76 -25.18 20.74
N GLN A 371 9.27 -26.13 21.49
CA GLN A 371 8.76 -27.49 21.54
C GLN A 371 8.06 -27.77 22.87
N VAL A 372 6.86 -28.34 22.77
CA VAL A 372 6.00 -28.68 23.91
C VAL A 372 5.88 -30.19 24.02
N GLN A 373 5.92 -30.70 25.24
CA GLN A 373 5.77 -32.12 25.48
C GLN A 373 4.38 -32.63 25.09
N GLN A 374 4.30 -33.90 24.72
CA GLN A 374 3.04 -34.55 24.37
C GLN A 374 2.08 -34.49 25.54
N PRO A 375 0.84 -34.01 25.35
CA PRO A 375 -0.17 -34.01 26.41
C PRO A 375 -0.82 -35.40 26.59
N GLY A 376 -1.28 -35.65 27.81
CA GLY A 376 -2.09 -36.82 28.11
C GLY A 376 -3.59 -36.52 28.13
N LYS A 377 -4.40 -37.59 28.13
CA LYS A 377 -5.86 -37.51 28.20
C LYS A 377 -6.35 -37.95 29.58
N LEU A 378 -7.06 -37.04 30.27
CA LEU A 378 -7.85 -37.40 31.46
C LEU A 378 -9.27 -37.74 30.99
N ASN A 379 -9.68 -38.96 31.21
CA ASN A 379 -11.03 -39.43 30.91
C ASN A 379 -11.82 -39.56 32.21
N ILE A 380 -12.85 -38.73 32.36
CA ILE A 380 -13.75 -38.76 33.54
C ILE A 380 -15.12 -39.27 33.09
N VAL A 381 -15.60 -40.30 33.73
CA VAL A 381 -16.93 -40.90 33.51
C VAL A 381 -17.75 -40.77 34.77
N THR A 382 -18.91 -40.14 34.70
CA THR A 382 -19.84 -39.99 35.84
C THR A 382 -21.19 -40.63 35.55
N ARG A 383 -21.83 -41.20 36.56
CA ARG A 383 -23.18 -41.79 36.46
C ARG A 383 -24.28 -40.81 36.89
N THR A 384 -23.93 -39.79 37.63
CA THR A 384 -24.83 -38.75 38.13
C THR A 384 -24.17 -37.39 37.92
N LYS A 385 -24.86 -36.31 38.29
CA LYS A 385 -24.33 -34.96 38.16
C LYS A 385 -23.24 -34.68 39.20
N TYR A 386 -22.07 -34.26 38.76
CA TYR A 386 -20.91 -33.89 39.57
C TYR A 386 -20.40 -32.48 39.24
N GLU A 387 -19.93 -31.77 40.27
CA GLU A 387 -19.04 -30.63 40.16
C GLU A 387 -17.61 -31.14 40.40
N ILE A 388 -16.71 -30.82 39.47
CA ILE A 388 -15.33 -31.32 39.47
C ILE A 388 -14.37 -30.20 39.19
N GLY A 389 -13.40 -29.96 40.06
CA GLY A 389 -12.25 -29.11 39.83
C GLY A 389 -11.01 -29.95 39.52
N ILE A 390 -10.31 -29.62 38.45
CA ILE A 390 -8.99 -30.16 38.10
C ILE A 390 -7.95 -29.15 38.56
N TYR A 391 -7.08 -29.56 39.48
CA TYR A 391 -6.04 -28.72 40.04
C TYR A 391 -4.66 -29.26 39.68
N ARG A 392 -3.71 -28.37 39.36
CA ARG A 392 -2.29 -28.71 39.22
C ARG A 392 -1.64 -28.64 40.62
N LEU A 393 -0.80 -29.60 40.95
CA LEU A 393 0.06 -29.57 42.12
C LEU A 393 1.44 -29.04 41.71
N HIS A 394 1.78 -27.82 42.11
CA HIS A 394 3.05 -27.21 41.76
C HIS A 394 3.63 -26.44 42.95
N LYS A 395 4.90 -26.77 43.33
CA LYS A 395 5.63 -26.12 44.42
C LYS A 395 4.88 -26.05 45.76
N GLY A 396 4.06 -27.07 46.07
CA GLY A 396 3.29 -27.13 47.31
C GLY A 396 1.95 -26.39 47.27
N GLU A 397 1.60 -25.76 46.17
CA GLU A 397 0.33 -25.09 45.98
C GLU A 397 -0.57 -25.83 44.99
N THR A 398 -1.87 -25.56 45.10
CA THR A 398 -2.89 -26.09 44.16
C THR A 398 -3.43 -24.98 43.30
N GLU A 399 -3.24 -25.08 42.00
CA GLU A 399 -3.74 -24.15 40.99
C GLU A 399 -4.93 -24.75 40.27
N LEU A 400 -6.06 -24.05 40.20
CA LEU A 400 -7.22 -24.49 39.43
C LEU A 400 -6.93 -24.43 37.93
N VAL A 401 -6.94 -25.59 37.26
CA VAL A 401 -6.72 -25.71 35.83
C VAL A 401 -8.02 -25.63 35.04
N LYS A 402 -9.06 -26.36 35.54
CA LYS A 402 -10.36 -26.42 34.87
C LYS A 402 -11.46 -26.82 35.82
N SER A 403 -12.63 -26.19 35.70
CA SER A 403 -13.86 -26.62 36.35
C SER A 403 -14.77 -27.34 35.36
N LEU A 404 -15.41 -28.42 35.79
CA LEU A 404 -16.33 -29.23 35.00
C LEU A 404 -17.63 -29.43 35.77
N ASN A 405 -18.76 -29.27 35.08
CA ASN A 405 -20.07 -29.64 35.58
C ASN A 405 -20.61 -30.78 34.69
N LEU A 406 -20.50 -32.01 35.16
CA LEU A 406 -20.81 -33.19 34.37
C LEU A 406 -22.19 -33.77 34.76
N ASN A 407 -23.06 -33.97 33.77
CA ASN A 407 -24.36 -34.57 33.89
C ASN A 407 -24.34 -36.00 33.34
N ALA A 408 -24.00 -37.02 34.19
CA ALA A 408 -24.00 -38.42 33.79
C ALA A 408 -23.38 -38.72 32.42
N ASN A 409 -22.23 -38.08 32.14
CA ASN A 409 -21.56 -38.11 30.85
C ASN A 409 -20.07 -38.43 31.00
N GLN A 410 -19.46 -38.69 29.86
CA GLN A 410 -18.00 -38.77 29.73
C GLN A 410 -17.44 -37.39 29.36
N ASN A 411 -16.32 -37.01 29.98
CA ASN A 411 -15.53 -35.84 29.59
C ASN A 411 -14.08 -36.28 29.41
N ILE A 412 -13.52 -35.87 28.27
CA ILE A 412 -12.10 -36.06 27.98
C ILE A 412 -11.44 -34.67 28.05
N THR A 413 -10.50 -34.49 28.95
CA THR A 413 -9.71 -33.27 29.07
C THR A 413 -8.25 -33.59 28.75
N VAL A 414 -7.66 -32.80 27.84
CA VAL A 414 -6.25 -32.92 27.47
C VAL A 414 -5.44 -32.03 28.42
N LEU A 415 -4.45 -32.63 29.09
CA LEU A 415 -3.63 -31.96 30.09
C LEU A 415 -2.15 -32.16 29.79
N GLN A 416 -1.36 -31.13 30.08
CA GLN A 416 0.10 -31.22 29.99
C GLN A 416 0.66 -32.20 31.06
N PRO A 417 1.83 -32.79 30.84
CA PRO A 417 2.50 -33.63 31.85
C PRO A 417 2.63 -32.91 33.19
N GLY A 418 2.37 -33.62 34.26
CA GLY A 418 2.43 -33.07 35.61
C GLY A 418 1.60 -33.82 36.63
N ASN A 419 1.66 -33.37 37.89
CA ASN A 419 0.88 -33.96 39.01
C ASN A 419 -0.36 -33.09 39.24
N TYR A 420 -1.49 -33.78 39.38
CA TYR A 420 -2.80 -33.16 39.45
C TYR A 420 -3.64 -33.76 40.59
N LYS A 421 -4.63 -32.99 41.03
CA LYS A 421 -5.65 -33.42 41.99
C LYS A 421 -7.03 -33.12 41.43
N LEU A 422 -7.92 -34.09 41.45
CA LEU A 422 -9.35 -33.90 41.29
C LEU A 422 -9.95 -33.57 42.66
N ILE A 423 -10.82 -32.56 42.70
CA ILE A 423 -11.70 -32.29 43.82
C ILE A 423 -13.11 -32.34 43.27
N TYR A 424 -13.95 -33.23 43.78
CA TYR A 424 -15.26 -33.47 43.19
C TYR A 424 -16.33 -33.80 44.21
N ARG A 425 -17.58 -33.47 43.89
CA ARG A 425 -18.77 -33.73 44.70
C ARG A 425 -19.98 -33.95 43.80
N ALA A 426 -20.86 -34.91 44.19
CA ALA A 426 -22.17 -35.07 43.57
C ALA A 426 -23.04 -33.84 43.90
N THR A 427 -23.70 -33.23 42.88
CA THR A 427 -24.53 -32.02 43.07
C THR A 427 -25.78 -32.25 43.91
N ALA A 428 -26.27 -33.52 43.96
CA ALA A 428 -27.40 -33.88 44.78
C ALA A 428 -27.11 -33.84 46.31
N VAL A 429 -25.82 -33.88 46.68
CA VAL A 429 -25.37 -33.89 48.10
C VAL A 429 -24.77 -32.55 48.43
N LYS A 430 -25.37 -31.81 49.38
CA LYS A 430 -24.98 -30.42 49.71
C LYS A 430 -23.97 -30.29 50.85
N GLU A 431 -23.66 -31.40 51.54
CA GLU A 431 -22.74 -31.41 52.67
C GLU A 431 -21.29 -31.28 52.22
N SER A 432 -20.53 -30.31 52.72
CA SER A 432 -19.14 -30.06 52.34
C SER A 432 -18.22 -31.26 52.64
N MET A 433 -18.48 -31.96 53.71
CA MET A 433 -17.71 -33.16 54.11
C MET A 433 -17.83 -34.36 53.17
N THR A 434 -18.76 -34.29 52.20
CA THR A 434 -18.92 -35.34 51.16
C THR A 434 -18.01 -35.10 49.93
N THR A 435 -17.21 -34.05 49.96
CA THR A 435 -16.20 -33.75 48.95
C THR A 435 -15.13 -34.86 48.94
N LYS A 436 -14.80 -35.35 47.75
CA LYS A 436 -13.75 -36.34 47.53
C LYS A 436 -12.60 -35.73 46.75
N THR A 437 -11.42 -36.29 46.99
CA THR A 437 -10.19 -35.89 46.27
C THR A 437 -9.53 -37.14 45.70
N GLN A 438 -8.85 -36.95 44.58
CA GLN A 438 -8.06 -38.00 43.93
C GLN A 438 -6.84 -37.38 43.23
N ASP A 439 -5.64 -37.84 43.63
CA ASP A 439 -4.41 -37.45 42.98
C ASP A 439 -4.14 -38.35 41.77
N PHE A 440 -3.56 -37.74 40.69
CA PHE A 440 -3.16 -38.47 39.49
C PHE A 440 -2.00 -37.77 38.79
N THR A 441 -1.31 -38.47 37.91
CA THR A 441 -0.19 -37.92 37.13
C THR A 441 -0.46 -38.13 35.66
N ILE A 442 -0.23 -37.09 34.87
CA ILE A 442 -0.11 -37.13 33.42
C ILE A 442 1.38 -37.23 33.08
N LYS A 443 1.75 -38.23 32.31
CA LYS A 443 3.11 -38.50 31.87
C LYS A 443 3.34 -37.96 30.47
#